data_b0dae3584a8b3ed4f4621716e6f8a9ee
#
_entry.id   b0dae3584a8b3ed4f4621716e6f8a9ee
#
_cell.length_a   1.000
_cell.length_b   1.000
_cell.length_c   1.000
_cell.angle_alpha   90.00
_cell.angle_beta   90.00
_cell.angle_gamma   90.00
#
_symmetry.space_group_name_H-M   'P 1'
#
loop_
_entity.id
_entity.type
_entity.pdbx_description
1 polymer ?
#
loop_
_entity_poly.entity_id
_entity_poly.type
_entity_poly.pdbx_seq_one_letter_code
_entity_poly.pdbx_strand_id
1 'polypeptide(L)'
;IMAFACLTGCTSIKLAIPDTFRQQATMLHVKGARGNKMSFGQFTTSRIKRGIHLSYPGWGGRGFFLENLLWNKVGIRKAETVTKEKARFRYALSDGNNNVEIYADEKEVTKKLEYEVINGKPPFSGFEQLQQYKYVFSALISVDTTQESKNWELLMTNIYDRKAENDKNPFTYIKPEDNGLATNGVDTLFIKALSIKSTALDNGKTGKLPFKLLSGYEISTSGGVVAIVDMIDRNIWFYNELDATEKLNISAIGSAILARKVNDAKW
;
A
#
# COMPACT_ATOMS: atom_id res chain seq x y z
N ILE A 1 -16.81 -42.00 -24.33
CA ILE A 1 -16.42 -40.56 -24.30
C ILE A 1 -16.20 -40.23 -22.85
N MET A 2 -14.91 -40.13 -22.45
CA MET A 2 -14.52 -39.82 -21.08
C MET A 2 -14.31 -38.28 -20.99
N ALA A 3 -15.19 -37.57 -20.30
CA ALA A 3 -15.07 -36.10 -20.08
C ALA A 3 -14.00 -35.87 -19.01
N PHE A 4 -12.86 -35.32 -19.42
CA PHE A 4 -11.81 -34.86 -18.52
C PHE A 4 -12.26 -33.51 -17.96
N ALA A 5 -12.77 -33.47 -16.72
CA ALA A 5 -13.02 -32.24 -15.98
C ALA A 5 -11.67 -31.70 -15.50
N CYS A 6 -11.12 -30.68 -16.18
CA CYS A 6 -10.00 -29.92 -15.68
C CYS A 6 -10.48 -29.06 -14.48
N LEU A 7 -10.26 -29.56 -13.27
CA LEU A 7 -10.34 -28.75 -12.05
C LEU A 7 -9.14 -27.81 -12.05
N THR A 8 -9.33 -26.60 -12.58
CA THR A 8 -8.40 -25.50 -12.38
C THR A 8 -8.54 -25.02 -10.93
N GLY A 9 -7.73 -25.58 -10.05
CA GLY A 9 -7.63 -25.12 -8.67
C GLY A 9 -7.08 -23.68 -8.66
N CYS A 10 -7.89 -22.72 -8.27
CA CYS A 10 -7.41 -21.36 -8.00
C CYS A 10 -6.57 -21.38 -6.74
N THR A 11 -5.25 -21.33 -6.86
CA THR A 11 -4.35 -21.08 -5.73
C THR A 11 -4.55 -19.67 -5.22
N SER A 12 -5.07 -19.52 -4.00
CA SER A 12 -5.16 -18.22 -3.35
C SER A 12 -3.79 -17.81 -2.82
N ILE A 13 -3.29 -16.66 -3.25
CA ILE A 13 -2.10 -16.04 -2.67
C ILE A 13 -2.49 -15.57 -1.26
N LYS A 14 -1.71 -15.97 -0.24
CA LYS A 14 -1.93 -15.58 1.17
C LYS A 14 -0.68 -14.96 1.74
N LEU A 15 -0.87 -14.04 2.69
CA LEU A 15 0.22 -13.50 3.48
C LEU A 15 0.80 -14.61 4.38
N ALA A 16 2.12 -14.79 4.33
CA ALA A 16 2.81 -15.68 5.26
C ALA A 16 2.95 -14.99 6.61
N ILE A 17 2.16 -15.41 7.59
CA ILE A 17 2.27 -14.97 8.98
C ILE A 17 3.24 -15.94 9.68
N PRO A 18 4.31 -15.45 10.38
CA PRO A 18 5.19 -16.30 11.15
C PRO A 18 4.43 -17.16 12.16
N ASP A 19 4.70 -18.45 12.21
CA ASP A 19 3.95 -19.38 13.07
C ASP A 19 4.05 -19.01 14.56
N THR A 20 5.20 -18.50 14.99
CA THR A 20 5.40 -17.99 16.36
C THR A 20 4.46 -16.83 16.70
N PHE A 21 4.25 -15.89 15.78
CA PHE A 21 3.32 -14.79 15.96
C PHE A 21 1.87 -15.29 15.87
N ARG A 22 1.57 -16.19 14.92
CA ARG A 22 0.21 -16.73 14.72
C ARG A 22 -0.33 -17.43 15.97
N GLN A 23 0.52 -18.15 16.72
CA GLN A 23 0.11 -18.82 17.95
C GLN A 23 -0.22 -17.86 19.10
N GLN A 24 0.31 -16.65 19.05
CA GLN A 24 0.17 -15.62 20.09
C GLN A 24 -0.71 -14.43 19.63
N ALA A 25 -1.42 -14.59 18.53
CA ALA A 25 -2.20 -13.51 17.93
C ALA A 25 -3.63 -13.95 17.61
N THR A 26 -4.55 -13.01 17.71
CA THR A 26 -5.96 -13.17 17.30
C THR A 26 -6.17 -12.43 15.99
N MET A 27 -6.76 -13.12 15.02
CA MET A 27 -7.13 -12.56 13.72
C MET A 27 -8.55 -12.02 13.73
N LEU A 28 -8.73 -10.80 13.24
CA LEU A 28 -10.03 -10.21 13.00
C LEU A 28 -10.18 -9.89 11.50
N HIS A 29 -11.20 -10.47 10.88
CA HIS A 29 -11.49 -10.18 9.47
C HIS A 29 -12.21 -8.84 9.33
N VAL A 30 -11.69 -7.96 8.45
CA VAL A 30 -12.22 -6.60 8.22
C VAL A 30 -13.24 -6.63 7.09
N LYS A 31 -14.52 -6.59 7.47
CA LYS A 31 -15.64 -6.43 6.53
C LYS A 31 -15.68 -4.98 6.02
N GLY A 32 -15.93 -4.81 4.75
CA GLY A 32 -16.15 -3.49 4.14
C GLY A 32 -14.90 -2.64 3.92
N ALA A 33 -13.69 -3.20 3.96
CA ALA A 33 -12.43 -2.48 3.76
C ALA A 33 -12.34 -1.72 2.42
N ARG A 34 -12.99 -2.21 1.35
CA ARG A 34 -13.12 -1.48 0.06
C ARG A 34 -14.31 -0.51 0.02
N GLY A 35 -15.15 -0.54 1.04
CA GLY A 35 -16.36 0.28 1.11
C GLY A 35 -16.15 1.61 1.83
N ASN A 36 -17.28 2.14 2.30
CA ASN A 36 -17.31 3.38 3.07
C ASN A 36 -17.53 3.16 4.57
N LYS A 37 -17.50 1.94 5.04
CA LYS A 37 -17.63 1.57 6.46
C LYS A 37 -16.95 0.23 6.68
N MET A 38 -16.15 0.13 7.73
CA MET A 38 -15.47 -1.10 8.14
C MET A 38 -15.99 -1.61 9.47
N SER A 39 -15.95 -2.94 9.65
CA SER A 39 -16.22 -3.58 10.94
C SER A 39 -15.37 -4.85 11.10
N PHE A 40 -14.79 -5.05 12.28
CA PHE A 40 -13.97 -6.22 12.64
C PHE A 40 -13.95 -6.42 14.14
N GLY A 41 -14.30 -7.62 14.59
CA GLY A 41 -14.52 -7.89 16.02
C GLY A 41 -15.50 -6.89 16.62
N GLN A 42 -15.08 -6.23 17.70
CA GLN A 42 -15.85 -5.18 18.38
C GLN A 42 -15.68 -3.79 17.72
N PHE A 43 -14.75 -3.64 16.79
CA PHE A 43 -14.45 -2.34 16.17
C PHE A 43 -15.37 -2.05 14.99
N THR A 44 -15.87 -0.82 14.94
CA THR A 44 -16.72 -0.35 13.84
C THR A 44 -16.38 1.08 13.48
N THR A 45 -16.23 1.36 12.17
CA THR A 45 -16.03 2.74 11.72
C THR A 45 -17.36 3.44 11.47
N SER A 46 -17.40 4.75 11.65
CA SER A 46 -18.42 5.58 11.01
C SER A 46 -18.27 5.51 9.49
N ARG A 47 -19.16 6.17 8.74
CA ARG A 47 -19.00 6.30 7.30
C ARG A 47 -17.69 7.05 6.98
N ILE A 48 -16.81 6.44 6.19
CA ILE A 48 -15.57 7.05 5.72
C ILE A 48 -15.94 8.16 4.74
N LYS A 49 -15.75 9.41 5.15
CA LYS A 49 -15.98 10.60 4.33
C LYS A 49 -14.71 10.88 3.54
N ARG A 50 -14.76 10.67 2.22
CA ARG A 50 -13.62 10.92 1.33
C ARG A 50 -13.76 12.30 0.72
N GLY A 51 -12.63 13.04 0.69
CA GLY A 51 -12.51 14.28 -0.09
C GLY A 51 -12.45 13.99 -1.60
N ILE A 52 -12.36 15.07 -2.39
CA ILE A 52 -12.19 14.95 -3.84
C ILE A 52 -10.82 14.31 -4.11
N HIS A 53 -10.82 13.20 -4.84
CA HIS A 53 -9.62 12.61 -5.39
C HIS A 53 -9.23 13.40 -6.63
N LEU A 54 -8.08 14.07 -6.58
CA LEU A 54 -7.55 14.85 -7.70
C LEU A 54 -6.39 14.07 -8.32
N SER A 55 -6.59 13.58 -9.53
CA SER A 55 -5.55 13.04 -10.38
C SER A 55 -5.22 14.10 -11.44
N TYR A 56 -3.99 14.55 -11.45
CA TYR A 56 -3.48 15.44 -12.49
C TYR A 56 -2.53 14.62 -13.39
N PRO A 57 -2.94 14.20 -14.58
CA PRO A 57 -1.98 13.77 -15.58
C PRO A 57 -1.09 14.98 -15.86
N GLY A 58 0.19 14.84 -15.52
CA GLY A 58 1.14 15.92 -15.75
C GLY A 58 1.30 16.18 -17.23
N TRP A 59 1.57 17.42 -17.58
CA TRP A 59 2.04 17.77 -18.92
C TRP A 59 3.34 17.01 -19.16
N GLY A 60 3.34 16.14 -20.17
CA GLY A 60 4.56 15.54 -20.66
C GLY A 60 5.46 16.65 -21.18
N GLY A 61 6.48 17.00 -20.44
CA GLY A 61 7.53 17.87 -20.93
C GLY A 61 8.23 17.15 -22.09
N ARG A 62 8.12 17.67 -23.30
CA ARG A 62 8.96 17.21 -24.40
C ARG A 62 10.41 17.47 -23.98
N GLY A 63 11.21 16.40 -23.88
CA GLY A 63 12.63 16.51 -23.58
C GLY A 63 13.35 17.47 -24.54
N PHE A 64 14.60 17.79 -24.27
CA PHE A 64 15.39 18.72 -25.04
C PHE A 64 15.20 18.47 -26.54
N PHE A 65 14.94 19.52 -27.29
CA PHE A 65 14.62 19.48 -28.73
C PHE A 65 15.65 18.65 -29.56
N LEU A 66 16.94 18.85 -29.30
CA LEU A 66 18.02 18.12 -29.97
C LEU A 66 18.05 16.62 -29.62
N GLU A 67 17.78 16.25 -28.37
CA GLU A 67 17.71 14.86 -27.94
C GLU A 67 16.52 14.15 -28.61
N ASN A 68 15.38 14.81 -28.66
CA ASN A 68 14.20 14.28 -29.36
C ASN A 68 14.42 14.15 -30.87
N LEU A 69 15.16 15.07 -31.47
CA LEU A 69 15.49 15.02 -32.89
C LEU A 69 16.35 13.78 -33.23
N LEU A 70 17.30 13.44 -32.37
CA LEU A 70 18.15 12.25 -32.53
C LEU A 70 17.31 10.98 -32.36
N TRP A 71 16.47 10.89 -31.33
CA TRP A 71 15.60 9.74 -31.10
C TRP A 71 14.55 9.56 -32.20
N ASN A 72 13.98 10.63 -32.69
CA ASN A 72 13.03 10.60 -33.82
C ASN A 72 13.66 10.05 -35.11
N LYS A 73 14.95 10.32 -35.34
CA LYS A 73 15.67 9.77 -36.51
C LYS A 73 15.77 8.24 -36.45
N VAL A 74 15.85 7.66 -35.27
CA VAL A 74 15.86 6.21 -35.06
C VAL A 74 14.47 5.62 -34.79
N GLY A 75 13.40 6.40 -35.03
CA GLY A 75 12.03 5.92 -34.89
C GLY A 75 11.53 5.75 -33.44
N ILE A 76 12.16 6.45 -32.50
CA ILE A 76 11.80 6.40 -31.07
C ILE A 76 11.41 7.80 -30.60
N ARG A 77 10.24 7.95 -30.01
CA ARG A 77 9.81 9.16 -29.32
C ARG A 77 9.98 8.97 -27.81
N LYS A 78 10.59 9.94 -27.15
CA LYS A 78 10.76 9.98 -25.71
C LYS A 78 9.93 11.12 -25.14
N ALA A 79 9.08 10.82 -24.19
CA ALA A 79 8.28 11.80 -23.44
C ALA A 79 8.48 11.60 -21.94
N GLU A 80 8.40 12.69 -21.19
CA GLU A 80 8.41 12.66 -19.73
C GLU A 80 7.01 12.92 -19.20
N THR A 81 6.47 12.00 -18.43
CA THR A 81 5.14 12.10 -17.82
C THR A 81 5.26 12.22 -16.31
N VAL A 82 4.62 13.25 -15.75
CA VAL A 82 4.54 13.47 -14.30
C VAL A 82 3.08 13.39 -13.87
N THR A 83 2.75 12.41 -13.03
CA THR A 83 1.42 12.24 -12.45
C THR A 83 1.44 12.64 -10.99
N LYS A 84 0.44 13.40 -10.55
CA LYS A 84 0.24 13.80 -9.14
C LYS A 84 -1.13 13.37 -8.69
N GLU A 85 -1.20 12.64 -7.59
CA GLU A 85 -2.46 12.20 -7.00
C GLU A 85 -2.55 12.65 -5.54
N LYS A 86 -3.76 13.05 -5.11
CA LYS A 86 -4.05 13.44 -3.74
C LYS A 86 -5.39 12.85 -3.33
N ALA A 87 -5.46 12.29 -2.14
CA ALA A 87 -6.69 11.83 -1.55
C ALA A 87 -6.75 12.21 -0.07
N ARG A 88 -7.94 12.48 0.45
CA ARG A 88 -8.18 12.77 1.86
C ARG A 88 -9.38 11.97 2.32
N PHE A 89 -9.33 11.53 3.57
CA PHE A 89 -10.49 10.92 4.19
C PHE A 89 -10.52 11.14 5.70
N ARG A 90 -11.73 11.05 6.25
CA ARG A 90 -11.94 11.11 7.70
C ARG A 90 -13.06 10.18 8.14
N TYR A 91 -12.96 9.65 9.34
CA TYR A 91 -13.98 8.84 9.97
C TYR A 91 -13.68 8.68 11.46
N ALA A 92 -14.67 8.21 12.24
CA ALA A 92 -14.47 7.77 13.59
C ALA A 92 -14.44 6.24 13.66
N LEU A 93 -13.61 5.67 14.54
CA LEU A 93 -13.58 4.26 14.90
C LEU A 93 -14.03 4.13 16.35
N SER A 94 -14.89 3.16 16.62
CA SER A 94 -15.38 2.84 17.97
C SER A 94 -15.13 1.38 18.30
N ASP A 95 -14.79 1.08 19.56
CA ASP A 95 -14.77 -0.27 20.15
C ASP A 95 -16.04 -0.59 20.93
N GLY A 96 -17.02 0.31 20.91
CA GLY A 96 -18.27 0.26 21.69
C GLY A 96 -18.25 1.12 22.95
N ASN A 97 -17.08 1.37 23.54
CA ASN A 97 -16.91 2.20 24.74
C ASN A 97 -16.18 3.51 24.43
N ASN A 98 -15.18 3.45 23.58
CA ASN A 98 -14.33 4.57 23.21
C ASN A 98 -14.46 4.88 21.73
N ASN A 99 -14.21 6.15 21.37
CA ASN A 99 -14.17 6.60 19.99
C ASN A 99 -12.84 7.27 19.71
N VAL A 100 -12.31 7.06 18.51
CA VAL A 100 -11.15 7.77 17.98
C VAL A 100 -11.51 8.35 16.63
N GLU A 101 -11.10 9.58 16.37
CA GLU A 101 -11.28 10.24 15.09
C GLU A 101 -10.00 10.13 14.25
N ILE A 102 -10.15 9.77 12.99
CA ILE A 102 -9.06 9.61 12.03
C ILE A 102 -9.21 10.64 10.91
N TYR A 103 -8.15 11.43 10.70
CA TYR A 103 -7.99 12.38 9.61
C TYR A 103 -6.77 11.99 8.80
N ALA A 104 -6.95 11.67 7.52
CA ALA A 104 -5.86 11.17 6.69
C ALA A 104 -5.70 11.95 5.38
N ASP A 105 -4.45 12.10 4.96
CA ASP A 105 -4.04 12.75 3.71
C ASP A 105 -3.05 11.82 2.97
N GLU A 106 -3.29 11.59 1.68
CA GLU A 106 -2.43 10.82 0.79
C GLU A 106 -1.93 11.71 -0.34
N LYS A 107 -0.65 11.59 -0.67
CA LYS A 107 -0.03 12.27 -1.81
C LYS A 107 0.88 11.33 -2.55
N GLU A 108 0.73 11.28 -3.86
CA GLU A 108 1.62 10.52 -4.74
C GLU A 108 2.12 11.42 -5.88
N VAL A 109 3.40 11.31 -6.19
CA VAL A 109 4.03 11.91 -7.36
C VAL A 109 4.83 10.83 -8.07
N THR A 110 4.47 10.55 -9.32
CA THR A 110 5.15 9.58 -10.17
C THR A 110 5.71 10.29 -11.39
N LYS A 111 7.00 10.08 -11.68
CA LYS A 111 7.67 10.57 -12.87
C LYS A 111 8.14 9.38 -13.68
N LYS A 112 7.72 9.33 -14.94
CA LYS A 112 8.09 8.27 -15.90
C LYS A 112 8.69 8.87 -17.15
N LEU A 113 9.55 8.10 -17.82
CA LEU A 113 9.92 8.31 -19.20
C LEU A 113 9.19 7.29 -20.06
N GLU A 114 8.51 7.77 -21.07
CA GLU A 114 7.81 6.98 -22.05
C GLU A 114 8.65 6.94 -23.33
N TYR A 115 8.91 5.75 -23.82
CA TYR A 115 9.60 5.49 -25.07
C TYR A 115 8.61 4.86 -26.04
N GLU A 116 8.21 5.61 -27.06
CA GLU A 116 7.26 5.16 -28.08
C GLU A 116 8.02 4.82 -29.37
N VAL A 117 7.82 3.64 -29.90
CA VAL A 117 8.40 3.25 -31.20
C VAL A 117 7.46 3.77 -32.28
N ILE A 118 7.95 4.71 -33.10
CA ILE A 118 7.21 5.28 -34.22
C ILE A 118 6.96 4.17 -35.24
N ASN A 119 5.68 3.93 -35.59
CA ASN A 119 5.24 2.82 -36.45
C ASN A 119 5.43 1.41 -35.85
N GLY A 120 5.64 1.29 -34.53
CA GLY A 120 5.67 -0.01 -33.85
C GLY A 120 4.30 -0.70 -33.93
N LYS A 121 4.30 -1.98 -34.29
CA LYS A 121 3.09 -2.81 -34.23
C LYS A 121 2.96 -3.44 -32.83
N PRO A 122 1.76 -3.59 -32.28
CA PRO A 122 1.57 -4.35 -31.05
C PRO A 122 2.21 -5.75 -31.15
N PRO A 123 2.83 -6.31 -30.08
CA PRO A 123 2.82 -5.79 -28.69
C PRO A 123 3.97 -4.81 -28.34
N PHE A 124 4.81 -4.41 -29.26
CA PHE A 124 6.02 -3.59 -28.98
C PHE A 124 5.87 -2.14 -29.48
N SER A 125 4.82 -1.47 -29.04
CA SER A 125 4.62 -0.05 -29.40
C SER A 125 5.44 0.93 -28.55
N GLY A 126 6.00 0.47 -27.43
CA GLY A 126 6.81 1.31 -26.54
C GLY A 126 7.02 0.67 -25.16
N PHE A 127 7.77 1.35 -24.30
CA PHE A 127 7.93 0.98 -22.91
C PHE A 127 8.03 2.22 -22.02
N GLU A 128 7.62 2.07 -20.75
CA GLU A 128 7.72 3.11 -19.73
C GLU A 128 8.87 2.79 -18.78
N GLN A 129 9.56 3.81 -18.32
CA GLN A 129 10.63 3.70 -17.34
C GLN A 129 10.37 4.61 -16.16
N LEU A 130 10.23 4.04 -14.98
CA LEU A 130 10.07 4.80 -13.74
C LEU A 130 11.35 5.57 -13.44
N GLN A 131 11.24 6.88 -13.25
CA GLN A 131 12.34 7.77 -12.89
C GLN A 131 12.29 8.17 -11.41
N GLN A 132 11.12 8.60 -10.94
CA GLN A 132 10.91 8.99 -9.55
C GLN A 132 9.53 8.55 -9.10
N TYR A 133 9.45 8.15 -7.86
CA TYR A 133 8.22 7.86 -7.15
C TYR A 133 8.31 8.43 -5.74
N LYS A 134 7.30 9.20 -5.34
CA LYS A 134 7.19 9.73 -4.00
C LYS A 134 5.76 9.53 -3.52
N TYR A 135 5.60 8.77 -2.48
CA TYR A 135 4.32 8.57 -1.81
C TYR A 135 4.46 8.96 -0.35
N VAL A 136 3.48 9.70 0.15
CA VAL A 136 3.37 10.08 1.54
C VAL A 136 1.93 9.87 1.97
N PHE A 137 1.75 9.10 3.01
CA PHE A 137 0.50 8.92 3.73
C PHE A 137 0.68 9.41 5.16
N SER A 138 -0.18 10.32 5.59
CA SER A 138 -0.19 10.82 6.96
C SER A 138 -1.60 10.71 7.54
N ALA A 139 -1.71 10.34 8.83
CA ALA A 139 -2.98 10.36 9.53
C ALA A 139 -2.80 10.86 10.97
N LEU A 140 -3.73 11.72 11.40
CA LEU A 140 -3.91 12.11 12.78
C LEU A 140 -5.02 11.25 13.37
N ILE A 141 -4.75 10.59 14.49
CA ILE A 141 -5.68 9.76 15.23
C ILE A 141 -5.89 10.44 16.58
N SER A 142 -7.06 11.02 16.78
CA SER A 142 -7.42 11.76 17.99
C SER A 142 -8.34 10.90 18.85
N VAL A 143 -7.93 10.65 20.09
CA VAL A 143 -8.75 9.93 21.06
C VAL A 143 -9.63 10.96 21.77
N ASP A 144 -10.96 10.77 21.67
CA ASP A 144 -11.93 11.62 22.35
C ASP A 144 -12.01 11.22 23.84
N THR A 145 -11.01 11.61 24.60
CA THR A 145 -11.03 11.47 26.05
C THR A 145 -10.75 12.81 26.72
N THR A 146 -11.50 13.12 27.75
CA THR A 146 -11.39 14.34 28.57
C THR A 146 -10.08 14.42 29.39
N GLN A 147 -9.23 13.43 29.30
CA GLN A 147 -7.88 13.44 29.88
C GLN A 147 -6.88 13.65 28.73
N GLU A 148 -5.74 14.30 29.02
CA GLU A 148 -4.65 14.65 28.10
C GLU A 148 -4.10 13.48 27.27
N SER A 149 -4.99 12.84 26.51
CA SER A 149 -4.64 11.76 25.60
C SER A 149 -3.86 12.34 24.45
N LYS A 150 -2.60 11.95 24.33
CA LYS A 150 -1.75 12.35 23.23
C LYS A 150 -2.28 11.74 21.93
N ASN A 151 -2.54 12.60 20.96
CA ASN A 151 -2.91 12.15 19.61
C ASN A 151 -1.80 11.28 19.01
N TRP A 152 -2.18 10.27 18.26
CA TRP A 152 -1.24 9.50 17.46
C TRP A 152 -1.10 10.13 16.07
N GLU A 153 0.15 10.29 15.64
CA GLU A 153 0.50 10.72 14.30
C GLU A 153 1.09 9.53 13.55
N LEU A 154 0.45 9.16 12.44
CA LEU A 154 0.90 8.11 11.53
C LEU A 154 1.53 8.75 10.30
N LEU A 155 2.74 8.34 9.95
CA LEU A 155 3.43 8.74 8.73
C LEU A 155 3.97 7.49 8.02
N MET A 156 3.63 7.34 6.75
CA MET A 156 4.21 6.30 5.88
C MET A 156 4.75 6.95 4.62
N THR A 157 5.91 6.50 4.19
CA THR A 157 6.59 7.03 3.01
C THR A 157 7.10 5.91 2.12
N ASN A 158 7.10 6.19 0.83
CA ASN A 158 7.71 5.34 -0.17
C ASN A 158 8.39 6.27 -1.19
N ILE A 159 9.72 6.24 -1.23
CA ILE A 159 10.50 7.13 -2.07
C ILE A 159 11.45 6.31 -2.93
N TYR A 160 11.41 6.55 -4.23
CA TYR A 160 12.34 5.99 -5.19
C TYR A 160 12.85 7.11 -6.10
N ASP A 161 14.15 7.15 -6.31
CA ASP A 161 14.81 8.00 -7.30
C ASP A 161 15.85 7.18 -8.05
N ARG A 162 15.58 6.95 -9.33
CA ARG A 162 16.43 6.13 -10.20
C ARG A 162 17.87 6.60 -10.24
N LYS A 163 18.08 7.92 -10.27
CA LYS A 163 19.43 8.50 -10.31
C LYS A 163 20.15 8.33 -8.98
N ALA A 164 19.47 8.58 -7.88
CA ALA A 164 20.02 8.44 -6.54
C ALA A 164 20.38 6.97 -6.22
N GLU A 165 19.56 6.02 -6.67
CA GLU A 165 19.80 4.59 -6.48
C GLU A 165 20.73 3.95 -7.51
N ASN A 166 21.16 4.73 -8.50
CA ASN A 166 22.00 4.26 -9.62
C ASN A 166 21.41 3.03 -10.33
N ASP A 167 20.07 2.98 -10.42
CA ASP A 167 19.34 1.85 -10.98
C ASP A 167 19.49 1.78 -12.50
N LYS A 168 20.19 0.75 -12.97
CA LYS A 168 20.46 0.49 -14.38
C LYS A 168 19.39 -0.38 -15.05
N ASN A 169 18.44 -0.93 -14.29
CA ASN A 169 17.38 -1.77 -14.85
C ASN A 169 16.38 -0.89 -15.64
N PRO A 170 16.26 -1.06 -16.97
CA PRO A 170 15.34 -0.26 -17.76
C PRO A 170 13.87 -0.58 -17.46
N PHE A 171 13.59 -1.75 -16.86
CA PHE A 171 12.25 -2.26 -16.60
C PHE A 171 11.88 -2.21 -15.11
N THR A 172 12.40 -1.25 -14.35
CA THR A 172 11.99 -1.07 -12.95
C THR A 172 10.57 -0.52 -12.91
N TYR A 173 9.60 -1.40 -12.75
CA TYR A 173 8.19 -1.07 -12.55
C TYR A 173 7.79 -1.18 -11.08
N ILE A 174 8.62 -1.81 -10.26
CA ILE A 174 8.28 -2.15 -8.89
C ILE A 174 8.60 -0.95 -8.01
N LYS A 175 7.57 -0.47 -7.34
CA LYS A 175 7.70 0.55 -6.31
C LYS A 175 8.42 -0.03 -5.09
N PRO A 176 9.33 0.71 -4.46
CA PRO A 176 9.93 0.30 -3.21
C PRO A 176 8.84 0.07 -2.13
N GLU A 177 9.20 -0.70 -1.11
CA GLU A 177 8.28 -1.02 -0.02
C GLU A 177 8.04 0.21 0.87
N ASP A 178 6.79 0.46 1.25
CA ASP A 178 6.45 1.53 2.18
C ASP A 178 7.08 1.28 3.55
N ASN A 179 7.60 2.32 4.17
CA ASN A 179 8.03 2.32 5.56
C ASN A 179 7.29 3.42 6.31
N GLY A 180 7.02 3.20 7.58
CA GLY A 180 6.29 4.16 8.36
C GLY A 180 6.53 4.04 9.86
N LEU A 181 6.01 5.03 10.55
CA LEU A 181 5.95 5.05 12.01
C LEU A 181 4.63 5.71 12.45
N ALA A 182 4.17 5.32 13.63
CA ALA A 182 3.12 6.04 14.33
C ALA A 182 3.60 6.37 15.73
N THR A 183 3.37 7.59 16.21
CA THR A 183 3.82 8.02 17.54
C THR A 183 2.82 8.96 18.20
N ASN A 184 2.74 8.91 19.52
CA ASN A 184 2.01 9.85 20.35
C ASN A 184 2.95 10.81 21.13
N GLY A 185 4.26 10.81 20.74
CA GLY A 185 5.31 11.58 21.39
C GLY A 185 5.92 10.90 22.62
N VAL A 186 5.39 9.77 23.07
CA VAL A 186 5.96 8.90 24.12
C VAL A 186 6.26 7.52 23.54
N ASP A 187 5.23 6.90 22.97
CA ASP A 187 5.31 5.58 22.37
C ASP A 187 5.49 5.70 20.87
N THR A 188 6.17 4.74 20.28
CA THR A 188 6.39 4.67 18.84
C THR A 188 6.14 3.25 18.34
N LEU A 189 5.34 3.15 17.28
CA LEU A 189 5.07 1.95 16.52
C LEU A 189 5.76 2.07 15.17
N PHE A 190 6.56 1.08 14.81
CA PHE A 190 7.21 1.00 13.51
C PHE A 190 6.33 0.21 12.54
N ILE A 191 6.19 0.69 11.32
CA ILE A 191 5.37 0.07 10.28
C ILE A 191 6.27 -0.32 9.13
N LYS A 192 6.30 -1.62 8.82
CA LYS A 192 7.13 -2.20 7.78
C LYS A 192 6.28 -2.95 6.78
N ALA A 193 6.51 -2.71 5.50
CA ALA A 193 5.82 -3.44 4.44
C ALA A 193 6.23 -4.92 4.43
N LEU A 194 5.22 -5.77 4.26
CA LEU A 194 5.38 -7.21 4.01
C LEU A 194 5.10 -7.48 2.54
N SER A 195 6.00 -8.22 1.90
CA SER A 195 5.86 -8.57 0.50
C SER A 195 6.01 -10.07 0.25
N ILE A 196 5.21 -10.59 -0.67
CA ILE A 196 5.28 -11.98 -1.13
C ILE A 196 6.16 -12.04 -2.38
N LYS A 197 7.13 -12.97 -2.36
CA LYS A 197 8.02 -13.26 -3.50
C LYS A 197 7.71 -14.61 -4.15
N SER A 198 6.95 -15.45 -3.46
CA SER A 198 6.63 -16.81 -3.91
C SER A 198 5.23 -17.19 -3.48
N THR A 199 4.62 -18.08 -4.22
CA THR A 199 3.31 -18.66 -3.94
C THR A 199 3.40 -20.18 -3.91
N ALA A 200 2.57 -20.83 -3.11
CA ALA A 200 2.41 -22.27 -3.16
C ALA A 200 1.60 -22.63 -4.41
N LEU A 201 2.07 -23.62 -5.15
CA LEU A 201 1.36 -24.20 -6.29
C LEU A 201 0.58 -25.44 -5.82
N ASP A 202 -0.47 -25.82 -6.57
CA ASP A 202 -1.34 -26.98 -6.25
C ASP A 202 -0.60 -28.31 -6.17
N ASN A 203 0.56 -28.40 -6.82
CA ASN A 203 1.43 -29.58 -6.78
C ASN A 203 2.41 -29.61 -5.59
N GLY A 204 2.23 -28.75 -4.59
CA GLY A 204 3.10 -28.60 -3.42
C GLY A 204 4.44 -27.92 -3.70
N LYS A 205 4.70 -27.49 -4.93
CA LYS A 205 5.91 -26.74 -5.28
C LYS A 205 5.72 -25.25 -5.01
N THR A 206 6.83 -24.54 -4.81
CA THR A 206 6.83 -23.08 -4.64
C THR A 206 7.07 -22.42 -6.00
N GLY A 207 6.11 -21.64 -6.47
CA GLY A 207 6.26 -20.76 -7.63
C GLY A 207 6.90 -19.43 -7.20
N LYS A 208 7.87 -18.92 -7.95
CA LYS A 208 8.41 -17.58 -7.74
C LYS A 208 7.56 -16.56 -8.48
N LEU A 209 7.17 -15.47 -7.82
CA LEU A 209 6.54 -14.34 -8.49
C LEU A 209 7.59 -13.54 -9.27
N PRO A 210 7.26 -13.02 -10.45
CA PRO A 210 8.19 -12.21 -11.25
C PRO A 210 8.52 -10.86 -10.57
N PHE A 211 7.72 -10.45 -9.59
CA PHE A 211 7.88 -9.24 -8.79
C PHE A 211 7.45 -9.47 -7.35
N LYS A 212 7.89 -8.60 -6.46
CA LYS A 212 7.42 -8.58 -5.07
C LYS A 212 6.02 -7.98 -5.03
N LEU A 213 5.05 -8.70 -4.46
CA LEU A 213 3.71 -8.21 -4.24
C LEU A 213 3.58 -7.70 -2.80
N LEU A 214 3.24 -6.41 -2.63
CA LEU A 214 2.89 -5.88 -1.31
C LEU A 214 1.68 -6.65 -0.77
N SER A 215 1.86 -7.31 0.35
CA SER A 215 0.84 -8.20 0.91
C SER A 215 0.26 -7.71 2.23
N GLY A 216 0.95 -6.80 2.91
CA GLY A 216 0.50 -6.27 4.19
C GLY A 216 1.54 -5.40 4.87
N TYR A 217 1.30 -5.15 6.15
CA TYR A 217 2.19 -4.37 7.01
C TYR A 217 2.33 -5.02 8.37
N GLU A 218 3.55 -5.10 8.83
CA GLU A 218 3.92 -5.43 10.20
C GLU A 218 3.94 -4.14 11.02
N ILE A 219 3.31 -4.17 12.18
CA ILE A 219 3.37 -3.10 13.19
C ILE A 219 4.13 -3.65 14.39
N SER A 220 5.18 -2.98 14.78
CA SER A 220 6.07 -3.43 15.87
C SER A 220 6.43 -2.28 16.81
N THR A 221 6.74 -2.65 18.06
CA THR A 221 7.41 -1.81 19.04
C THR A 221 8.89 -2.19 19.11
N SER A 222 9.66 -1.57 20.01
CA SER A 222 11.00 -2.03 20.36
C SER A 222 11.02 -3.44 20.96
N GLY A 223 9.90 -3.90 21.53
CA GLY A 223 9.73 -5.24 22.13
C GLY A 223 9.34 -6.33 21.13
N GLY A 224 8.96 -6.00 19.91
CA GLY A 224 8.58 -6.98 18.91
C GLY A 224 7.31 -6.63 18.13
N VAL A 225 6.82 -7.60 17.35
CA VAL A 225 5.63 -7.44 16.51
C VAL A 225 4.38 -7.47 17.39
N VAL A 226 3.56 -6.43 17.26
CA VAL A 226 2.30 -6.27 18.01
C VAL A 226 1.07 -6.46 17.13
N ALA A 227 1.19 -6.22 15.81
CA ALA A 227 0.09 -6.48 14.88
C ALA A 227 0.59 -6.70 13.44
N ILE A 228 -0.25 -7.35 12.63
CA ILE A 228 -0.05 -7.48 11.19
C ILE A 228 -1.35 -7.09 10.49
N VAL A 229 -1.25 -6.17 9.53
CA VAL A 229 -2.35 -5.77 8.65
C VAL A 229 -2.19 -6.51 7.33
N ASP A 230 -3.06 -7.47 7.06
CA ASP A 230 -3.10 -8.24 5.83
C ASP A 230 -3.95 -7.51 4.79
N MET A 231 -3.32 -7.06 3.72
CA MET A 231 -3.97 -6.32 2.63
C MET A 231 -4.63 -7.25 1.61
N ILE A 232 -4.26 -8.53 1.57
CA ILE A 232 -4.79 -9.53 0.61
C ILE A 232 -6.17 -9.99 1.09
N ASP A 233 -6.21 -10.64 2.26
CA ASP A 233 -7.43 -11.21 2.83
C ASP A 233 -8.18 -10.21 3.73
N ARG A 234 -7.59 -9.00 3.94
CA ARG A 234 -8.16 -7.91 4.76
C ARG A 234 -8.42 -8.36 6.18
N ASN A 235 -7.37 -8.83 6.82
CA ASN A 235 -7.38 -9.18 8.22
C ASN A 235 -6.47 -8.24 9.00
N ILE A 236 -6.77 -8.07 10.29
CA ILE A 236 -5.84 -7.49 11.24
C ILE A 236 -5.59 -8.54 12.31
N TRP A 237 -4.30 -8.86 12.48
CA TRP A 237 -3.82 -9.76 13.52
C TRP A 237 -3.33 -8.93 14.70
N PHE A 238 -3.78 -9.24 15.89
CA PHE A 238 -3.40 -8.56 17.14
C PHE A 238 -2.67 -9.52 18.05
N TYR A 239 -1.54 -9.12 18.61
CA TYR A 239 -0.90 -9.84 19.68
C TYR A 239 -1.86 -9.95 20.89
N ASN A 240 -1.97 -11.11 21.51
CA ASN A 240 -3.03 -11.38 22.48
C ASN A 240 -2.90 -10.57 23.77
N GLU A 241 -1.67 -10.25 24.18
CA GLU A 241 -1.39 -9.55 25.44
C GLU A 241 -1.63 -8.03 25.36
N LEU A 242 -1.97 -7.49 24.20
CA LEU A 242 -2.33 -6.08 24.07
C LEU A 242 -3.56 -5.75 24.93
N ASP A 243 -3.50 -4.63 25.62
CA ASP A 243 -4.64 -4.09 26.35
C ASP A 243 -5.72 -3.49 25.41
N ALA A 244 -6.84 -3.04 25.98
CA ALA A 244 -7.94 -2.49 25.19
C ALA A 244 -7.57 -1.18 24.47
N THR A 245 -6.77 -0.32 25.11
CA THR A 245 -6.33 0.97 24.55
C THR A 245 -5.34 0.75 23.42
N GLU A 246 -4.37 -0.14 23.60
CA GLU A 246 -3.42 -0.52 22.55
C GLU A 246 -4.14 -1.13 21.35
N LYS A 247 -5.09 -2.04 21.57
CA LYS A 247 -5.92 -2.63 20.51
C LYS A 247 -6.72 -1.58 19.76
N LEU A 248 -7.27 -0.58 20.44
CA LEU A 248 -8.01 0.53 19.81
C LEU A 248 -7.08 1.38 18.92
N ASN A 249 -5.91 1.76 19.43
CA ASN A 249 -4.92 2.54 18.68
C ASN A 249 -4.41 1.80 17.45
N ILE A 250 -4.05 0.52 17.60
CA ILE A 250 -3.61 -0.33 16.49
C ILE A 250 -4.75 -0.56 15.49
N SER A 251 -6.00 -0.69 15.95
CA SER A 251 -7.19 -0.78 15.09
C SER A 251 -7.39 0.48 14.27
N ALA A 252 -7.16 1.66 14.87
CA ALA A 252 -7.24 2.94 14.16
C ALA A 252 -6.14 3.04 13.08
N ILE A 253 -4.90 2.69 13.41
CA ILE A 253 -3.76 2.66 12.46
C ILE A 253 -4.04 1.65 11.34
N GLY A 254 -4.41 0.41 11.67
CA GLY A 254 -4.68 -0.65 10.70
C GLY A 254 -5.85 -0.32 9.78
N SER A 255 -6.94 0.25 10.32
CA SER A 255 -8.07 0.70 9.50
C SER A 255 -7.72 1.87 8.60
N ALA A 256 -6.84 2.80 9.04
CA ALA A 256 -6.35 3.89 8.21
C ALA A 256 -5.51 3.36 7.05
N ILE A 257 -4.66 2.37 7.28
CA ILE A 257 -3.86 1.70 6.25
C ILE A 257 -4.78 1.01 5.23
N LEU A 258 -5.81 0.29 5.67
CA LEU A 258 -6.79 -0.38 4.81
C LEU A 258 -7.70 0.60 4.04
N ALA A 259 -7.91 1.81 4.55
CA ALA A 259 -8.75 2.83 3.92
C ALA A 259 -8.05 3.60 2.80
N ARG A 260 -6.73 3.47 2.62
CA ARG A 260 -5.97 4.14 1.55
C ARG A 260 -6.49 3.74 0.17
N LYS A 261 -6.51 4.66 -0.78
CA LYS A 261 -6.99 4.44 -2.16
C LYS A 261 -5.93 4.66 -3.24
N VAL A 262 -4.99 5.56 -3.00
CA VAL A 262 -3.99 5.91 -4.01
C VAL A 262 -3.11 4.69 -4.35
N ASN A 263 -2.89 3.82 -3.38
CA ASN A 263 -2.07 2.62 -3.55
C ASN A 263 -2.85 1.43 -4.16
N ASP A 264 -4.19 1.42 -4.09
CA ASP A 264 -5.05 0.34 -4.62
C ASP A 264 -5.31 0.44 -6.12
N ALA A 265 -5.10 1.60 -6.72
CA ALA A 265 -5.57 1.90 -8.08
C ALA A 265 -4.65 1.42 -9.21
N LYS A 266 -3.54 0.73 -8.91
CA LYS A 266 -2.48 0.48 -9.90
C LYS A 266 -2.00 -0.97 -10.00
N TRP A 267 -2.92 -1.90 -9.79
CA TRP A 267 -2.69 -3.34 -10.06
C TRP A 267 -3.36 -3.78 -11.34
#